data_a1a16612e61e275746783a849b8edfed
#
_entry.id   a1a16612e61e275746783a849b8edfed
#
_cell.length_a   1.000
_cell.length_b   1.000
_cell.length_c   1.000
_cell.angle_alpha   90.00
_cell.angle_beta   90.00
_cell.angle_gamma   90.00
#
_symmetry.space_group_name_H-M   'P 1'
#
loop_
_entity.id
_entity.type
_entity.pdbx_description
1 polymer ?
#
loop_
_entity_poly.entity_id
_entity_poly.type
_entity_poly.pdbx_seq_one_letter_code
_entity_poly.pdbx_strand_id
1 'polypeptide(L)'
;AIGKLIKEKNPKCLFHVDAVQAFGKYPIDVEKMKIDMLTMSGHKIHGPKGVGMLYMRKGLKVKPLMLGGGQQKGQRPGTENTSGAAALGVACDEAFKSMKDSIEHIREVKKVLMDGILAMPDTQLNGDDLETASPYVLNVTFKGLRSEVLLHAMESKGIVVSAGSACAKGHRSHVMEA
;
A
#
# COMPACT_ATOMS: atom_id res chain seq x y z
N ALA A 1 6.35 -10.62 12.50
CA ALA A 1 6.04 -10.37 13.93
C ALA A 1 4.54 -10.46 14.22
N ILE A 2 3.68 -9.61 13.62
CA ILE A 2 2.24 -9.49 13.96
C ILE A 2 1.48 -10.83 13.82
N GLY A 3 1.60 -11.51 12.68
CA GLY A 3 0.88 -12.77 12.47
C GLY A 3 1.27 -13.87 13.47
N LYS A 4 2.54 -13.92 13.87
CA LYS A 4 2.98 -14.83 14.93
C LYS A 4 2.31 -14.50 16.25
N LEU A 5 2.31 -13.24 16.66
CA LEU A 5 1.65 -12.78 17.90
C LEU A 5 0.15 -13.09 17.91
N ILE A 6 -0.55 -12.85 16.80
CA ILE A 6 -1.99 -13.17 16.66
C ILE A 6 -2.21 -14.66 16.90
N LYS A 7 -1.43 -15.53 16.24
CA LYS A 7 -1.60 -16.99 16.36
C LYS A 7 -1.19 -17.54 17.72
N GLU A 8 -0.26 -16.90 18.40
CA GLU A 8 0.11 -17.23 19.79
C GLU A 8 -1.01 -16.86 20.77
N LYS A 9 -1.65 -15.71 20.60
CA LYS A 9 -2.74 -15.26 21.48
C LYS A 9 -4.05 -15.96 21.17
N ASN A 10 -4.38 -16.17 19.92
CA ASN A 10 -5.58 -16.88 19.49
C ASN A 10 -5.34 -17.58 18.13
N PRO A 11 -5.06 -18.90 18.13
CA PRO A 11 -4.81 -19.65 16.89
C PRO A 11 -5.99 -19.65 15.91
N LYS A 12 -7.23 -19.44 16.40
CA LYS A 12 -8.43 -19.38 15.57
C LYS A 12 -8.68 -18.02 14.95
N CYS A 13 -8.01 -16.98 15.42
CA CYS A 13 -8.13 -15.63 14.85
C CYS A 13 -7.61 -15.63 13.42
N LEU A 14 -8.41 -15.14 12.48
CA LEU A 14 -7.99 -14.96 11.09
C LEU A 14 -7.22 -13.65 10.95
N PHE A 15 -6.09 -13.74 10.28
CA PHE A 15 -5.25 -12.58 9.97
C PHE A 15 -5.40 -12.20 8.49
N HIS A 16 -6.17 -11.16 8.24
CA HIS A 16 -6.34 -10.56 6.93
C HIS A 16 -5.49 -9.30 6.81
N VAL A 17 -4.72 -9.22 5.75
CA VAL A 17 -3.86 -8.06 5.45
C VAL A 17 -4.39 -7.35 4.21
N ASP A 18 -4.71 -6.07 4.35
CA ASP A 18 -4.81 -5.18 3.20
C ASP A 18 -3.39 -4.82 2.76
N ALA A 19 -2.94 -5.43 1.66
CA ALA A 19 -1.61 -5.22 1.10
C ALA A 19 -1.63 -4.29 -0.12
N VAL A 20 -2.69 -3.52 -0.33
CA VAL A 20 -2.83 -2.63 -1.50
C VAL A 20 -1.63 -1.69 -1.66
N GLN A 21 -1.04 -1.22 -0.57
CA GLN A 21 0.15 -0.35 -0.60
C GLN A 21 1.48 -1.08 -0.44
N ALA A 22 1.47 -2.39 -0.17
CA ALA A 22 2.68 -3.19 0.07
C ALA A 22 2.99 -4.20 -1.03
N PHE A 23 1.95 -4.74 -1.68
CA PHE A 23 2.09 -5.74 -2.73
C PHE A 23 2.86 -5.17 -3.93
N GLY A 24 3.82 -5.94 -4.45
CA GLY A 24 4.72 -5.51 -5.52
C GLY A 24 5.79 -4.49 -5.11
N LYS A 25 5.77 -4.03 -3.84
CA LYS A 25 6.74 -3.07 -3.28
C LYS A 25 7.62 -3.68 -2.19
N TYR A 26 7.14 -4.73 -1.54
CA TYR A 26 7.85 -5.45 -0.48
C TYR A 26 7.69 -6.94 -0.67
N PRO A 27 8.69 -7.75 -0.31
CA PRO A 27 8.54 -9.19 -0.31
C PRO A 27 7.52 -9.62 0.74
N ILE A 28 6.50 -10.36 0.31
CA ILE A 28 5.45 -10.89 1.17
C ILE A 28 5.48 -12.42 1.09
N ASP A 29 5.79 -13.06 2.20
CA ASP A 29 5.70 -14.51 2.37
C ASP A 29 4.52 -14.82 3.29
N VAL A 30 3.41 -15.22 2.71
CA VAL A 30 2.16 -15.45 3.43
C VAL A 30 2.27 -16.54 4.49
N GLU A 31 3.12 -17.56 4.25
CA GLU A 31 3.33 -18.67 5.18
C GLU A 31 4.16 -18.24 6.39
N LYS A 32 5.31 -17.59 6.16
CA LYS A 32 6.16 -17.05 7.24
C LYS A 32 5.45 -15.98 8.05
N MET A 33 4.68 -15.13 7.38
CA MET A 33 3.94 -14.04 8.00
C MET A 33 2.63 -14.49 8.67
N LYS A 34 2.24 -15.78 8.50
CA LYS A 34 1.00 -16.36 9.04
C LYS A 34 -0.25 -15.59 8.58
N ILE A 35 -0.26 -15.17 7.33
CA ILE A 35 -1.37 -14.46 6.71
C ILE A 35 -2.41 -15.50 6.24
N ASP A 36 -3.65 -15.33 6.65
CA ASP A 36 -4.76 -16.17 6.23
C ASP A 36 -5.46 -15.63 4.98
N MET A 37 -5.54 -14.31 4.85
CA MET A 37 -6.10 -13.60 3.69
C MET A 37 -5.26 -12.36 3.37
N LEU A 38 -5.15 -12.03 2.08
CA LEU A 38 -4.45 -10.83 1.64
C LEU A 38 -5.20 -10.23 0.45
N THR A 39 -5.43 -8.93 0.50
CA THR A 39 -6.01 -8.16 -0.61
C THR A 39 -4.97 -7.27 -1.28
N MET A 40 -5.09 -7.13 -2.60
CA MET A 40 -4.29 -6.19 -3.39
C MET A 40 -5.11 -5.59 -4.53
N SER A 41 -4.67 -4.48 -5.08
CA SER A 41 -5.32 -3.78 -6.19
C SER A 41 -4.34 -3.55 -7.33
N GLY A 42 -4.73 -3.94 -8.55
CA GLY A 42 -3.85 -3.91 -9.74
C GLY A 42 -3.31 -2.51 -10.06
N HIS A 43 -4.13 -1.47 -9.92
CA HIS A 43 -3.72 -0.11 -10.24
C HIS A 43 -2.59 0.46 -9.33
N LYS A 44 -2.27 -0.22 -8.24
CA LYS A 44 -1.15 0.17 -7.35
C LYS A 44 0.21 -0.42 -7.77
N ILE A 45 0.18 -1.33 -8.74
CA ILE A 45 1.36 -1.94 -9.36
C ILE A 45 1.34 -1.76 -10.89
N HIS A 46 0.79 -0.64 -11.37
CA HIS A 46 0.68 -0.28 -12.79
C HIS A 46 -0.22 -1.20 -13.64
N GLY A 47 -1.03 -2.04 -13.00
CA GLY A 47 -2.06 -2.85 -13.65
C GLY A 47 -3.36 -2.06 -13.89
N PRO A 48 -4.38 -2.70 -14.51
CA PRO A 48 -5.64 -2.05 -14.82
C PRO A 48 -6.41 -1.62 -13.57
N LYS A 49 -7.19 -0.54 -13.69
CA LYS A 49 -8.20 -0.17 -12.69
C LYS A 49 -9.35 -1.17 -12.70
N GLY A 50 -10.00 -1.36 -11.55
CA GLY A 50 -11.14 -2.27 -11.41
C GLY A 50 -10.76 -3.75 -11.30
N VAL A 51 -9.46 -4.07 -11.19
CA VAL A 51 -8.95 -5.43 -11.01
C VAL A 51 -8.11 -5.50 -9.74
N GLY A 52 -8.34 -6.56 -8.98
CA GLY A 52 -7.57 -6.87 -7.76
C GLY A 52 -7.64 -8.36 -7.47
N MET A 53 -7.00 -8.77 -6.41
CA MET A 53 -6.92 -10.17 -5.98
C MET A 53 -7.18 -10.29 -4.48
N LEU A 54 -7.86 -11.37 -4.11
CA LEU A 54 -7.93 -11.86 -2.74
C LEU A 54 -7.19 -13.21 -2.68
N TYR A 55 -6.07 -13.25 -1.96
CA TYR A 55 -5.48 -14.50 -1.54
C TYR A 55 -6.26 -15.04 -0.33
N MET A 56 -6.55 -16.32 -0.35
CA MET A 56 -7.10 -17.06 0.80
C MET A 56 -6.27 -18.33 1.03
N ARG A 57 -5.83 -18.53 2.26
CA ARG A 57 -5.11 -19.75 2.64
C ARG A 57 -5.96 -21.00 2.34
N LYS A 58 -5.30 -22.01 1.81
CA LYS A 58 -5.97 -23.29 1.49
C LYS A 58 -6.73 -23.86 2.70
N GLY A 59 -7.96 -24.26 2.48
CA GLY A 59 -8.84 -24.80 3.53
C GLY A 59 -9.63 -23.77 4.31
N LEU A 60 -9.36 -22.47 4.14
CA LEU A 60 -10.17 -21.42 4.74
C LEU A 60 -11.54 -21.35 4.06
N LYS A 61 -12.59 -21.37 4.87
CA LYS A 61 -13.97 -21.20 4.40
C LYS A 61 -14.47 -19.81 4.79
N VAL A 62 -14.75 -19.00 3.79
CA VAL A 62 -15.33 -17.67 3.96
C VAL A 62 -16.71 -17.67 3.30
N LYS A 63 -17.70 -17.12 3.99
CA LYS A 63 -19.05 -16.99 3.43
C LYS A 63 -19.02 -15.92 2.32
N PRO A 64 -19.50 -16.24 1.10
CA PRO A 64 -19.56 -15.27 0.03
C PRO A 64 -20.40 -14.04 0.42
N LEU A 65 -19.95 -12.86 0.06
CA LEU A 65 -20.71 -11.62 0.28
C LEU A 65 -21.89 -11.50 -0.70
N MET A 66 -21.71 -12.00 -1.93
CA MET A 66 -22.73 -12.01 -2.98
C MET A 66 -23.10 -13.44 -3.33
N LEU A 67 -24.36 -13.67 -3.58
CA LEU A 67 -24.89 -14.96 -4.01
C LEU A 67 -25.20 -14.93 -5.52
N GLY A 68 -25.02 -16.07 -6.22
CA GLY A 68 -25.25 -16.19 -7.65
C GLY A 68 -24.61 -17.44 -8.24
N GLY A 69 -24.01 -17.31 -9.43
CA GLY A 69 -23.35 -18.40 -10.12
C GLY A 69 -22.09 -18.93 -9.42
N GLY A 70 -21.53 -20.02 -9.94
CA GLY A 70 -20.38 -20.72 -9.35
C GLY A 70 -19.00 -20.13 -9.67
N GLN A 71 -18.93 -18.95 -10.30
CA GLN A 71 -17.66 -18.33 -10.67
C GLN A 71 -16.78 -18.10 -9.44
N GLN A 72 -15.46 -18.10 -9.64
CA GLN A 72 -14.47 -18.00 -8.56
C GLN A 72 -14.72 -19.01 -7.42
N LYS A 73 -15.09 -20.23 -7.78
CA LYS A 73 -15.45 -21.31 -6.83
C LYS A 73 -16.60 -20.93 -5.89
N GLY A 74 -17.56 -20.16 -6.37
CA GLY A 74 -18.72 -19.69 -5.62
C GLY A 74 -18.42 -18.52 -4.67
N GLN A 75 -17.21 -17.98 -4.68
CA GLN A 75 -16.84 -16.84 -3.79
C GLN A 75 -17.28 -15.49 -4.36
N ARG A 76 -17.25 -15.35 -5.69
CA ARG A 76 -17.60 -14.10 -6.35
C ARG A 76 -18.31 -14.43 -7.68
N PRO A 77 -19.64 -14.35 -7.75
CA PRO A 77 -20.41 -14.60 -8.96
C PRO A 77 -20.20 -13.50 -10.02
N GLY A 78 -20.54 -13.81 -11.24
CA GLY A 78 -20.40 -12.95 -12.42
C GLY A 78 -19.28 -13.43 -13.34
N THR A 79 -19.39 -13.13 -14.62
CA THR A 79 -18.40 -13.50 -15.65
C THR A 79 -17.02 -12.99 -15.26
N GLU A 80 -16.02 -13.85 -15.33
CA GLU A 80 -14.64 -13.49 -14.99
C GLU A 80 -14.10 -12.45 -15.99
N ASN A 81 -13.45 -11.43 -15.44
CA ASN A 81 -12.71 -10.44 -16.23
C ASN A 81 -11.35 -11.02 -16.63
N THR A 82 -11.36 -11.90 -17.65
CA THR A 82 -10.17 -12.64 -18.08
C THR A 82 -9.07 -11.73 -18.63
N SER A 83 -9.44 -10.68 -19.37
CA SER A 83 -8.48 -9.69 -19.87
C SER A 83 -7.82 -8.90 -18.75
N GLY A 84 -8.62 -8.47 -17.76
CA GLY A 84 -8.11 -7.80 -16.58
C GLY A 84 -7.21 -8.70 -15.74
N ALA A 85 -7.56 -9.97 -15.58
CA ALA A 85 -6.74 -10.95 -14.85
C ALA A 85 -5.40 -11.19 -15.57
N ALA A 86 -5.40 -11.33 -16.90
CA ALA A 86 -4.17 -11.47 -17.69
C ALA A 86 -3.26 -10.24 -17.55
N ALA A 87 -3.83 -9.04 -17.67
CA ALA A 87 -3.08 -7.78 -17.49
C ALA A 87 -2.55 -7.60 -16.07
N LEU A 88 -3.30 -8.06 -15.06
CA LEU A 88 -2.82 -8.09 -13.66
C LEU A 88 -1.63 -9.05 -13.52
N GLY A 89 -1.64 -10.21 -14.16
CA GLY A 89 -0.53 -11.15 -14.18
C GLY A 89 0.76 -10.50 -14.68
N VAL A 90 0.69 -9.82 -15.84
CA VAL A 90 1.83 -9.07 -16.41
C VAL A 90 2.33 -8.00 -15.43
N ALA A 91 1.43 -7.23 -14.83
CA ALA A 91 1.81 -6.20 -13.85
C ALA A 91 2.49 -6.79 -12.60
N CYS A 92 2.06 -7.98 -12.15
CA CYS A 92 2.73 -8.70 -11.06
C CYS A 92 4.15 -9.12 -11.47
N ASP A 93 4.31 -9.72 -12.64
CA ASP A 93 5.62 -10.18 -13.12
C ASP A 93 6.63 -9.02 -13.21
N GLU A 94 6.22 -7.90 -13.77
CA GLU A 94 7.06 -6.71 -13.88
C GLU A 94 7.40 -6.11 -12.50
N ALA A 95 6.41 -6.01 -11.61
CA ALA A 95 6.61 -5.50 -10.25
C ALA A 95 7.60 -6.38 -9.46
N PHE A 96 7.52 -7.70 -9.57
CA PHE A 96 8.41 -8.60 -8.86
C PHE A 96 9.83 -8.64 -9.44
N LYS A 97 9.98 -8.54 -10.77
CA LYS A 97 11.30 -8.46 -11.43
C LYS A 97 12.07 -7.23 -10.99
N SER A 98 11.42 -6.07 -10.93
CA SER A 98 12.07 -4.79 -10.63
C SER A 98 12.06 -4.42 -9.15
N MET A 99 11.43 -5.21 -8.28
CA MET A 99 11.16 -4.84 -6.88
C MET A 99 12.42 -4.39 -6.12
N LYS A 100 13.49 -5.16 -6.19
CA LYS A 100 14.72 -4.87 -5.45
C LYS A 100 15.36 -3.56 -5.91
N ASP A 101 15.58 -3.44 -7.21
CA ASP A 101 16.23 -2.27 -7.80
C ASP A 101 15.38 -1.01 -7.61
N SER A 102 14.05 -1.14 -7.71
CA SER A 102 13.11 -0.04 -7.43
C SER A 102 13.18 0.43 -5.98
N ILE A 103 13.26 -0.48 -5.01
CA ILE A 103 13.39 -0.11 -3.59
C ILE A 103 14.69 0.65 -3.34
N GLU A 104 15.82 0.17 -3.90
CA GLU A 104 17.13 0.81 -3.75
C GLU A 104 17.11 2.22 -4.36
N HIS A 105 16.68 2.34 -5.61
CA HIS A 105 16.57 3.62 -6.30
C HIS A 105 15.68 4.63 -5.56
N ILE A 106 14.49 4.20 -5.12
CA ILE A 106 13.56 5.08 -4.39
C ILE A 106 14.14 5.54 -3.05
N ARG A 107 14.90 4.68 -2.35
CA ARG A 107 15.61 5.07 -1.13
C ARG A 107 16.62 6.18 -1.38
N GLU A 108 17.41 6.06 -2.45
CA GLU A 108 18.38 7.09 -2.84
C GLU A 108 17.68 8.42 -3.14
N VAL A 109 16.64 8.40 -3.98
CA VAL A 109 15.84 9.59 -4.30
C VAL A 109 15.20 10.21 -3.07
N LYS A 110 14.60 9.38 -2.21
CA LYS A 110 14.01 9.84 -0.95
C LYS A 110 15.06 10.50 -0.04
N LYS A 111 16.26 9.92 0.04
CA LYS A 111 17.34 10.48 0.85
C LYS A 111 17.73 11.88 0.38
N VAL A 112 17.95 12.06 -0.92
CA VAL A 112 18.29 13.37 -1.51
C VAL A 112 17.19 14.39 -1.21
N LEU A 113 15.93 14.02 -1.42
CA LEU A 113 14.79 14.89 -1.15
C LEU A 113 14.71 15.26 0.34
N MET A 114 14.85 14.28 1.21
CA MET A 114 14.79 14.48 2.66
C MET A 114 15.92 15.37 3.16
N ASP A 115 17.17 15.11 2.73
CA ASP A 115 18.33 15.89 3.13
C ASP A 115 18.16 17.37 2.69
N GLY A 116 17.65 17.61 1.47
CA GLY A 116 17.38 18.96 0.97
C GLY A 116 16.27 19.67 1.73
N ILE A 117 15.20 18.97 2.09
CA ILE A 117 14.09 19.55 2.87
C ILE A 117 14.53 19.85 4.31
N LEU A 118 15.21 18.92 4.97
CA LEU A 118 15.63 19.09 6.36
C LEU A 118 16.76 20.12 6.56
N ALA A 119 17.43 20.50 5.48
CA ALA A 119 18.35 21.63 5.50
C ALA A 119 17.64 23.00 5.56
N MET A 120 16.33 23.05 5.26
CA MET A 120 15.54 24.28 5.36
C MET A 120 15.12 24.53 6.82
N PRO A 121 15.04 25.81 7.26
CA PRO A 121 14.55 26.12 8.61
C PRO A 121 13.08 25.70 8.76
N ASP A 122 12.69 25.45 10.00
CA ASP A 122 11.30 25.16 10.38
C ASP A 122 10.67 23.94 9.69
N THR A 123 11.50 22.98 9.30
CA THR A 123 11.05 21.67 8.78
C THR A 123 11.22 20.57 9.82
N GLN A 124 10.38 19.57 9.74
CA GLN A 124 10.41 18.40 10.61
C GLN A 124 9.95 17.16 9.86
N LEU A 125 10.73 16.07 9.95
CA LEU A 125 10.32 14.76 9.48
C LEU A 125 9.26 14.19 10.44
N ASN A 126 8.19 13.64 9.89
CA ASN A 126 7.18 12.91 10.63
C ASN A 126 7.37 11.40 10.40
N GLY A 127 7.50 10.64 11.47
CA GLY A 127 7.76 9.20 11.45
C GLY A 127 9.23 8.84 11.64
N ASP A 128 9.53 7.58 11.33
CA ASP A 128 10.84 6.98 11.55
C ASP A 128 11.88 7.42 10.51
N ASP A 129 13.12 7.01 10.76
CA ASP A 129 14.25 7.22 9.88
C ASP A 129 14.13 6.48 8.53
N LEU A 130 15.14 6.69 7.67
CA LEU A 130 15.19 6.08 6.33
C LEU A 130 15.31 4.56 6.33
N GLU A 131 15.82 3.95 7.40
CA GLU A 131 16.07 2.51 7.44
C GLU A 131 14.79 1.74 7.75
N THR A 132 14.00 2.25 8.68
CA THR A 132 12.78 1.60 9.18
C THR A 132 11.52 2.05 8.45
N ALA A 133 11.49 3.30 7.97
CA ALA A 133 10.34 3.84 7.25
C ALA A 133 10.20 3.33 5.81
N SER A 134 8.98 3.36 5.30
CA SER A 134 8.72 3.05 3.89
C SER A 134 9.50 3.99 2.96
N PRO A 135 10.24 3.48 1.97
CA PRO A 135 10.89 4.33 0.99
C PRO A 135 9.89 5.08 0.08
N TYR A 136 8.69 4.56 -0.07
CA TYR A 136 7.66 5.11 -0.96
C TYR A 136 6.88 6.29 -0.38
N VAL A 137 7.09 6.64 0.88
CA VAL A 137 6.37 7.74 1.55
C VAL A 137 7.38 8.61 2.28
N LEU A 138 7.28 9.92 2.08
CA LEU A 138 7.95 10.94 2.87
C LEU A 138 6.89 11.88 3.43
N ASN A 139 6.86 12.05 4.73
CA ASN A 139 5.94 12.97 5.39
C ASN A 139 6.76 14.02 6.16
N VAL A 140 6.51 15.29 5.84
CA VAL A 140 7.26 16.43 6.41
C VAL A 140 6.29 17.50 6.87
N THR A 141 6.56 18.07 8.02
CA THR A 141 5.90 19.27 8.52
C THR A 141 6.75 20.50 8.20
N PHE A 142 6.13 21.50 7.62
CA PHE A 142 6.68 22.85 7.46
C PHE A 142 5.99 23.75 8.51
N LYS A 143 6.72 24.09 9.57
CA LYS A 143 6.15 24.85 10.70
C LYS A 143 5.70 26.24 10.23
N GLY A 144 4.56 26.66 10.69
CA GLY A 144 3.97 27.96 10.32
C GLY A 144 3.32 28.03 8.93
N LEU A 145 3.40 26.98 8.12
CA LEU A 145 2.75 26.92 6.82
C LEU A 145 1.51 26.04 6.85
N ARG A 146 0.41 26.52 6.26
CA ARG A 146 -0.78 25.69 6.03
C ARG A 146 -0.49 24.73 4.87
N SER A 147 -0.74 23.45 5.06
CA SER A 147 -0.47 22.40 4.07
C SER A 147 -1.18 22.64 2.73
N GLU A 148 -2.41 23.17 2.76
CA GLU A 148 -3.18 23.50 1.57
C GLU A 148 -2.53 24.63 0.74
N VAL A 149 -2.03 25.68 1.40
CA VAL A 149 -1.33 26.78 0.74
C VAL A 149 -0.03 26.28 0.08
N LEU A 150 0.73 25.46 0.82
CA LEU A 150 1.96 24.86 0.31
C LEU A 150 1.68 23.95 -0.90
N LEU A 151 0.62 23.12 -0.82
CA LEU A 151 0.21 22.24 -1.90
C LEU A 151 -0.04 23.02 -3.20
N HIS A 152 -0.84 24.07 -3.15
CA HIS A 152 -1.15 24.88 -4.34
C HIS A 152 0.07 25.66 -4.86
N ALA A 153 0.93 26.15 -3.97
CA ALA A 153 2.17 26.80 -4.36
C ALA A 153 3.14 25.85 -5.09
N MET A 154 3.22 24.59 -4.66
CA MET A 154 4.03 23.56 -5.32
C MET A 154 3.41 23.12 -6.64
N GLU A 155 2.08 22.93 -6.68
CA GLU A 155 1.32 22.57 -7.88
C GLU A 155 1.53 23.60 -8.99
N SER A 156 1.51 24.89 -8.67
CA SER A 156 1.78 25.96 -9.64
C SER A 156 3.17 25.91 -10.28
N LYS A 157 4.09 25.16 -9.67
CA LYS A 157 5.45 24.88 -10.16
C LYS A 157 5.61 23.49 -10.77
N GLY A 158 4.49 22.75 -10.95
CA GLY A 158 4.49 21.39 -11.48
C GLY A 158 4.94 20.31 -10.48
N ILE A 159 5.03 20.65 -9.19
CA ILE A 159 5.40 19.69 -8.13
C ILE A 159 4.11 19.20 -7.46
N VAL A 160 3.81 17.92 -7.65
CA VAL A 160 2.59 17.30 -7.12
C VAL A 160 2.88 16.66 -5.76
N VAL A 161 2.20 17.14 -4.74
CA VAL A 161 2.26 16.63 -3.35
C VAL A 161 0.87 16.36 -2.81
N SER A 162 0.77 15.78 -1.63
CA SER A 162 -0.51 15.51 -0.97
C SER A 162 -0.47 15.99 0.48
N ALA A 163 -1.53 16.61 0.93
CA ALA A 163 -1.73 17.02 2.33
C ALA A 163 -2.35 15.90 3.20
N GLY A 164 -2.67 14.75 2.60
CA GLY A 164 -3.28 13.62 3.29
C GLY A 164 -3.52 12.44 2.36
N SER A 165 -4.16 11.37 2.86
CA SER A 165 -4.52 10.24 2.01
C SER A 165 -5.67 10.58 1.06
N ALA A 166 -5.69 9.96 -0.13
CA ALA A 166 -6.75 10.15 -1.11
C ALA A 166 -8.16 9.84 -0.57
N CYS A 167 -8.25 8.96 0.43
CA CYS A 167 -9.52 8.56 1.05
C CYS A 167 -9.99 9.50 2.17
N ALA A 168 -9.10 10.33 2.71
CA ALA A 168 -9.38 11.13 3.92
C ALA A 168 -9.90 12.55 3.63
N LYS A 169 -10.21 12.90 2.39
CA LYS A 169 -10.69 14.22 1.91
C LYS A 169 -10.99 15.26 3.02
N GLY A 170 -9.97 16.05 3.40
CA GLY A 170 -10.14 17.17 4.33
C GLY A 170 -10.23 16.81 5.83
N HIS A 171 -10.21 15.54 6.20
CA HIS A 171 -10.12 15.12 7.60
C HIS A 171 -8.68 15.04 8.08
N ARG A 172 -8.44 15.39 9.34
CA ARG A 172 -7.14 15.17 9.98
C ARG A 172 -6.81 13.68 10.01
N SER A 173 -5.55 13.35 9.83
CA SER A 173 -5.08 11.98 9.84
C SER A 173 -4.93 11.49 11.27
N HIS A 174 -5.72 10.52 11.69
CA HIS A 174 -5.56 9.85 12.99
C HIS A 174 -4.18 9.19 13.17
N VAL A 175 -3.50 8.85 12.06
CA VAL A 175 -2.13 8.32 12.09
C VAL A 175 -1.13 9.40 12.48
N MET A 176 -1.41 10.67 12.14
CA MET A 176 -0.53 11.79 12.49
C MET A 176 -0.83 12.36 13.88
N GLU A 177 -1.96 11.98 14.47
CA GLU A 177 -2.37 12.38 15.82
C GLU A 177 -1.91 11.36 16.88
N ALA A 178 -1.52 10.15 16.48
CA ALA A 178 -1.03 9.07 17.35
C ALA A 178 0.47 9.17 17.61
#